data_b040e4fe3f7f649ecb930a8e21758da3
#
_entry.id   b040e4fe3f7f649ecb930a8e21758da3
#
_cell.length_a   1.000
_cell.length_b   1.000
_cell.length_c   1.000
_cell.angle_alpha   90.00
_cell.angle_beta   90.00
_cell.angle_gamma   90.00
#
_symmetry.space_group_name_H-M   'P 1'
#
loop_
_entity.id
_entity.type
_entity.pdbx_description
1 polymer ?
#
loop_
_entity_poly.entity_id
_entity_poly.type
_entity_poly.pdbx_seq_one_letter_code
_entity_poly.pdbx_strand_id
1 'polypeptide(L)'
;MIFCEHCFKDKEIASIICAAPALHIGVCPVCHHREAHLYDTNVQSELTPYFEELLSIYTPATSLPATYPKAEMRTLIDDLKDRWNIFAEIPRTQIYEILKSICSEFYANTPEVLDGPVGIQELYDSLYLKDYALLKNNDWDSFVTEIKTKNRYHSKLINFDILEKYCSFIRKTYKVQEFPNRMGIR
;
A
#
# COMPACT_ATOMS: atom_id res chain seq x y z
N MET A 1 -22.21 5.70 -4.18
CA MET A 1 -22.01 6.33 -2.85
C MET A 1 -21.27 7.64 -3.03
N ILE A 2 -21.54 8.67 -2.17
CA ILE A 2 -20.85 9.97 -2.26
C ILE A 2 -20.00 10.18 -1.02
N PHE A 3 -18.73 10.58 -1.20
CA PHE A 3 -17.76 10.95 -0.16
C PHE A 3 -16.83 12.04 -0.70
N CYS A 4 -15.84 12.49 0.07
CA CYS A 4 -14.94 13.56 -0.35
C CYS A 4 -13.48 13.30 0.00
N GLU A 5 -12.55 14.16 -0.44
CA GLU A 5 -11.12 14.13 -0.16
C GLU A 5 -10.80 14.14 1.33
N HIS A 6 -11.61 14.81 2.16
CA HIS A 6 -11.42 14.87 3.61
C HIS A 6 -11.78 13.57 4.35
N CYS A 7 -12.38 12.59 3.67
CA CYS A 7 -12.58 11.25 4.22
C CYS A 7 -11.28 10.44 4.27
N PHE A 8 -10.21 10.92 3.65
CA PHE A 8 -8.93 10.25 3.54
C PHE A 8 -7.81 11.10 4.17
N LYS A 9 -6.85 10.43 4.83
CA LYS A 9 -5.59 11.03 5.27
C LYS A 9 -4.53 10.94 4.17
N ASP A 10 -4.68 9.96 3.28
CA ASP A 10 -3.80 9.77 2.15
C ASP A 10 -3.93 10.91 1.14
N LYS A 11 -2.80 11.57 0.84
CA LYS A 11 -2.76 12.76 0.00
C LYS A 11 -2.92 12.43 -1.49
N GLU A 12 -2.51 11.25 -1.93
CA GLU A 12 -2.66 10.84 -3.32
C GLU A 12 -4.12 10.56 -3.64
N ILE A 13 -4.80 9.82 -2.77
CA ILE A 13 -6.24 9.58 -2.88
C ILE A 13 -7.01 10.91 -2.88
N ALA A 14 -6.69 11.80 -1.93
CA ALA A 14 -7.30 13.13 -1.89
C ALA A 14 -7.05 13.92 -3.18
N SER A 15 -5.85 13.86 -3.75
CA SER A 15 -5.49 14.51 -5.01
C SER A 15 -6.28 13.96 -6.20
N ILE A 16 -6.47 12.63 -6.28
CA ILE A 16 -7.27 11.99 -7.33
C ILE A 16 -8.72 12.49 -7.26
N ILE A 17 -9.31 12.56 -6.06
CA ILE A 17 -10.67 13.08 -5.86
C ILE A 17 -10.76 14.53 -6.33
N CYS A 18 -9.81 15.38 -5.96
CA CYS A 18 -9.79 16.79 -6.36
C CYS A 18 -9.59 16.99 -7.87
N ALA A 19 -8.95 16.05 -8.55
CA ALA A 19 -8.70 16.09 -10.00
C ALA A 19 -9.77 15.40 -10.84
N ALA A 20 -10.76 14.76 -10.21
CA ALA A 20 -11.78 13.99 -10.91
C ALA A 20 -12.65 14.88 -11.84
N PRO A 21 -12.95 14.42 -13.08
CA PRO A 21 -13.57 15.28 -14.09
C PRO A 21 -15.01 15.70 -13.79
N ALA A 22 -15.75 14.93 -13.00
CA ALA A 22 -17.14 15.23 -12.60
C ALA A 22 -17.21 15.84 -11.21
N LEU A 23 -16.40 16.86 -10.97
CA LEU A 23 -16.26 17.49 -9.67
C LEU A 23 -17.49 18.28 -9.25
N HIS A 24 -18.06 17.97 -8.10
CA HIS A 24 -19.05 18.77 -7.42
C HIS A 24 -18.52 19.24 -6.07
N ILE A 25 -18.70 20.53 -5.77
CA ILE A 25 -18.36 21.08 -4.47
C ILE A 25 -19.63 21.14 -3.61
N GLY A 26 -19.55 20.61 -2.39
CA GLY A 26 -20.72 20.54 -1.52
C GLY A 26 -20.40 20.08 -0.10
N VAL A 27 -21.46 19.72 0.62
CA VAL A 27 -21.32 19.12 1.96
C VAL A 27 -21.18 17.60 1.81
N CYS A 28 -20.10 17.06 2.34
CA CYS A 28 -19.87 15.61 2.32
C CYS A 28 -20.87 14.87 3.22
N PRO A 29 -21.60 13.88 2.70
CA PRO A 29 -22.56 13.13 3.53
C PRO A 29 -21.89 12.20 4.54
N VAL A 30 -20.58 11.91 4.41
CA VAL A 30 -19.81 11.00 5.28
C VAL A 30 -19.15 11.75 6.42
N CYS A 31 -18.30 12.74 6.13
CA CYS A 31 -17.53 13.48 7.15
C CYS A 31 -18.11 14.87 7.47
N HIS A 32 -19.16 15.27 6.78
CA HIS A 32 -19.87 16.57 6.94
C HIS A 32 -18.99 17.81 6.67
N HIS A 33 -17.85 17.64 6.03
CA HIS A 33 -17.03 18.77 5.63
C HIS A 33 -17.78 19.61 4.58
N ARG A 34 -17.69 20.93 4.73
CA ARG A 34 -18.34 21.92 3.83
C ARG A 34 -17.33 22.30 2.74
N GLU A 35 -17.87 22.67 1.56
CA GLU A 35 -17.05 23.06 0.40
C GLU A 35 -16.02 22.01 -0.01
N ALA A 36 -16.39 20.73 0.17
CA ALA A 36 -15.56 19.59 -0.15
C ALA A 36 -15.77 19.15 -1.61
N HIS A 37 -14.75 18.57 -2.22
CA HIS A 37 -14.81 17.95 -3.53
C HIS A 37 -15.49 16.58 -3.42
N LEU A 38 -16.69 16.47 -3.93
CA LEU A 38 -17.50 15.26 -3.81
C LEU A 38 -17.17 14.27 -4.93
N TYR A 39 -16.90 13.04 -4.54
CA TYR A 39 -16.67 11.90 -5.42
C TYR A 39 -17.88 10.96 -5.37
N ASP A 40 -18.50 10.67 -6.52
CA ASP A 40 -19.63 9.76 -6.63
C ASP A 40 -19.22 8.48 -7.38
N THR A 41 -19.16 7.36 -6.68
CA THR A 41 -18.80 6.06 -7.26
C THR A 41 -19.75 5.53 -8.33
N ASN A 42 -20.94 6.12 -8.50
CA ASN A 42 -21.84 5.75 -9.59
C ASN A 42 -21.43 6.37 -10.93
N VAL A 43 -20.61 7.41 -10.90
CA VAL A 43 -20.21 8.21 -12.07
C VAL A 43 -18.71 8.14 -12.30
N GLN A 44 -17.94 7.98 -11.23
CA GLN A 44 -16.48 8.08 -11.19
C GLN A 44 -15.87 6.73 -10.79
N SER A 45 -14.77 6.36 -11.43
CA SER A 45 -14.07 5.08 -11.21
C SER A 45 -12.55 5.22 -11.09
N GLU A 46 -12.03 6.45 -11.00
CA GLU A 46 -10.59 6.72 -10.97
C GLU A 46 -9.89 6.08 -9.76
N LEU A 47 -10.61 5.90 -8.64
CA LEU A 47 -10.08 5.26 -7.44
C LEU A 47 -10.08 3.72 -7.51
N THR A 48 -10.93 3.13 -8.34
CA THR A 48 -11.14 1.67 -8.38
C THR A 48 -9.83 0.90 -8.61
N PRO A 49 -9.00 1.19 -9.64
CA PRO A 49 -7.80 0.40 -9.88
C PRO A 49 -6.78 0.45 -8.71
N TYR A 50 -6.67 1.59 -8.03
CA TYR A 50 -5.76 1.72 -6.88
C TYR A 50 -6.22 0.90 -5.68
N PHE A 51 -7.52 0.92 -5.39
CA PHE A 51 -8.06 0.13 -4.29
C PHE A 51 -8.11 -1.36 -4.60
N GLU A 52 -8.40 -1.77 -5.83
CA GLU A 52 -8.35 -3.18 -6.23
C GLU A 52 -6.93 -3.74 -6.16
N GLU A 53 -5.93 -2.97 -6.59
CA GLU A 53 -4.51 -3.36 -6.43
C GLU A 53 -4.14 -3.49 -4.94
N LEU A 54 -4.54 -2.53 -4.11
CA LEU A 54 -4.33 -2.58 -2.66
C LEU A 54 -5.05 -3.80 -2.03
N LEU A 55 -6.29 -4.07 -2.42
CA LEU A 55 -7.06 -5.19 -1.87
C LEU A 55 -6.51 -6.54 -2.33
N SER A 56 -5.87 -6.62 -3.49
CA SER A 56 -5.31 -7.85 -4.04
C SER A 56 -4.17 -8.45 -3.22
N ILE A 57 -3.50 -7.66 -2.37
CA ILE A 57 -2.46 -8.16 -1.46
C ILE A 57 -3.03 -8.92 -0.26
N TYR A 58 -4.33 -8.78 0.02
CA TYR A 58 -4.96 -9.41 1.15
C TYR A 58 -5.54 -10.78 0.81
N THR A 59 -5.29 -11.74 1.68
CA THR A 59 -5.84 -13.10 1.59
C THR A 59 -6.83 -13.31 2.73
N PRO A 60 -8.06 -13.80 2.44
CA PRO A 60 -9.02 -14.16 3.50
C PRO A 60 -8.42 -15.19 4.46
N ALA A 61 -8.75 -15.08 5.76
CA ALA A 61 -8.24 -15.98 6.80
C ALA A 61 -8.50 -17.46 6.51
N THR A 62 -9.59 -17.78 5.79
CA THR A 62 -9.96 -19.13 5.36
C THR A 62 -9.00 -19.73 4.34
N SER A 63 -8.28 -18.89 3.59
CA SER A 63 -7.35 -19.29 2.54
C SER A 63 -5.89 -19.15 2.96
N LEU A 64 -5.62 -18.58 4.14
CA LEU A 64 -4.27 -18.45 4.67
C LEU A 64 -3.71 -19.81 5.11
N PRO A 65 -2.38 -20.04 4.99
CA PRO A 65 -1.73 -21.24 5.51
C PRO A 65 -1.95 -21.41 7.01
N ALA A 66 -2.04 -22.65 7.49
CA ALA A 66 -2.19 -22.96 8.91
C ALA A 66 -1.03 -22.40 9.79
N THR A 67 0.12 -22.15 9.18
CA THR A 67 1.30 -21.55 9.82
C THR A 67 1.24 -20.03 9.93
N TYR A 68 0.25 -19.39 9.31
CA TYR A 68 0.10 -17.93 9.37
C TYR A 68 -0.19 -17.48 10.81
N PRO A 69 0.50 -16.44 11.33
CA PRO A 69 0.33 -15.98 12.70
C PRO A 69 -1.09 -15.43 12.93
N LYS A 70 -1.88 -16.10 13.76
CA LYS A 70 -3.27 -15.67 14.07
C LYS A 70 -3.34 -14.25 14.65
N ALA A 71 -2.31 -13.81 15.36
CA ALA A 71 -2.24 -12.47 15.94
C ALA A 71 -2.12 -11.35 14.88
N GLU A 72 -1.71 -11.70 13.66
CA GLU A 72 -1.57 -10.76 12.55
C GLU A 72 -2.82 -10.68 11.66
N MET A 73 -3.78 -11.58 11.88
CA MET A 73 -5.06 -11.51 11.20
C MET A 73 -5.89 -10.35 11.76
N ARG A 74 -6.37 -9.48 10.86
CA ARG A 74 -7.17 -8.30 11.22
C ARG A 74 -8.35 -8.19 10.27
N THR A 75 -9.34 -7.35 10.61
CA THR A 75 -10.28 -6.92 9.59
C THR A 75 -9.57 -5.96 8.63
N LEU A 76 -9.93 -6.02 7.35
CA LEU A 76 -9.37 -5.11 6.35
C LEU A 76 -9.51 -3.64 6.77
N ILE A 77 -10.65 -3.26 7.33
CA ILE A 77 -10.93 -1.89 7.79
C ILE A 77 -9.95 -1.45 8.87
N ASP A 78 -9.66 -2.33 9.84
CA ASP A 78 -8.69 -2.02 10.91
C ASP A 78 -7.27 -1.88 10.34
N ASP A 79 -6.90 -2.72 9.38
CA ASP A 79 -5.58 -2.64 8.77
C ASP A 79 -5.42 -1.36 7.93
N LEU A 80 -6.40 -1.01 7.11
CA LEU A 80 -6.38 0.21 6.30
C LEU A 80 -6.43 1.49 7.13
N LYS A 81 -7.15 1.47 8.26
CA LYS A 81 -7.25 2.61 9.17
C LYS A 81 -6.03 2.75 10.06
N ASP A 82 -5.62 1.68 10.74
CA ASP A 82 -4.64 1.74 11.83
C ASP A 82 -3.21 1.53 11.35
N ARG A 83 -2.98 0.61 10.40
CA ARG A 83 -1.65 0.30 9.86
C ARG A 83 -1.28 1.23 8.69
N TRP A 84 -2.16 1.33 7.69
CA TRP A 84 -1.90 2.13 6.50
C TRP A 84 -2.28 3.60 6.65
N ASN A 85 -3.12 3.91 7.66
CA ASN A 85 -3.57 5.28 7.97
C ASN A 85 -4.19 6.01 6.76
N ILE A 86 -4.93 5.27 5.93
CA ILE A 86 -5.53 5.78 4.68
C ILE A 86 -6.71 6.69 4.97
N PHE A 87 -7.57 6.30 5.92
CA PHE A 87 -8.82 7.00 6.20
C PHE A 87 -8.68 8.03 7.33
N ALA A 88 -9.45 9.11 7.22
CA ALA A 88 -9.65 10.08 8.30
C ALA A 88 -10.47 9.45 9.46
N GLU A 89 -10.74 10.24 10.50
CA GLU A 89 -11.51 9.77 11.66
C GLU A 89 -13.02 9.71 11.33
N ILE A 90 -13.37 8.76 10.47
CA ILE A 90 -14.75 8.43 10.10
C ILE A 90 -15.14 7.05 10.68
N PRO A 91 -16.45 6.78 10.89
CA PRO A 91 -16.91 5.50 11.42
C PRO A 91 -16.49 4.31 10.53
N ARG A 92 -16.17 3.18 11.14
CA ARG A 92 -15.80 1.94 10.41
C ARG A 92 -16.87 1.49 9.42
N THR A 93 -18.13 1.65 9.77
CA THR A 93 -19.27 1.37 8.88
C THR A 93 -19.22 2.21 7.60
N GLN A 94 -18.81 3.48 7.71
CA GLN A 94 -18.66 4.34 6.55
C GLN A 94 -17.46 3.94 5.70
N ILE A 95 -16.35 3.54 6.32
CA ILE A 95 -15.17 3.00 5.60
C ILE A 95 -15.57 1.75 4.81
N TYR A 96 -16.32 0.83 5.43
CA TYR A 96 -16.83 -0.36 4.78
C TYR A 96 -17.67 -0.02 3.54
N GLU A 97 -18.64 0.88 3.68
CA GLU A 97 -19.51 1.29 2.57
C GLU A 97 -18.72 2.00 1.44
N ILE A 98 -17.72 2.82 1.78
CA ILE A 98 -16.82 3.44 0.81
C ILE A 98 -16.07 2.37 0.02
N LEU A 99 -15.38 1.44 0.70
CA LEU A 99 -14.64 0.35 0.05
C LEU A 99 -15.53 -0.50 -0.85
N LYS A 100 -16.68 -0.92 -0.32
CA LYS A 100 -17.66 -1.71 -1.07
C LYS A 100 -18.17 -0.98 -2.32
N SER A 101 -18.31 0.34 -2.25
CA SER A 101 -18.79 1.13 -3.38
C SER A 101 -17.71 1.41 -4.43
N ILE A 102 -16.44 1.57 -4.01
CA ILE A 102 -15.30 1.75 -4.93
C ILE A 102 -14.99 0.42 -5.64
N CYS A 103 -14.96 -0.69 -4.89
CA CYS A 103 -14.54 -2.02 -5.36
C CYS A 103 -15.72 -2.97 -5.48
N SER A 104 -16.84 -2.53 -6.05
CA SER A 104 -18.08 -3.33 -6.09
C SER A 104 -17.93 -4.65 -6.83
N GLU A 105 -17.15 -4.70 -7.92
CA GLU A 105 -16.87 -5.91 -8.68
C GLU A 105 -15.95 -6.86 -7.91
N PHE A 106 -14.89 -6.33 -7.29
CA PHE A 106 -13.99 -7.09 -6.42
C PHE A 106 -14.78 -7.70 -5.25
N TYR A 107 -15.64 -6.92 -4.60
CA TYR A 107 -16.49 -7.40 -3.51
C TYR A 107 -17.43 -8.52 -3.97
N ALA A 108 -18.03 -8.41 -5.14
CA ALA A 108 -18.90 -9.45 -5.66
C ALA A 108 -18.19 -10.80 -5.88
N ASN A 109 -16.89 -10.76 -6.21
CA ASN A 109 -16.07 -11.94 -6.46
C ASN A 109 -15.40 -12.50 -5.19
N THR A 110 -15.03 -11.64 -4.24
CA THR A 110 -14.29 -11.99 -3.02
C THR A 110 -14.81 -11.25 -1.78
N PRO A 111 -16.08 -11.47 -1.37
CA PRO A 111 -16.68 -10.75 -0.25
C PRO A 111 -15.95 -11.01 1.08
N GLU A 112 -15.30 -12.16 1.24
CA GLU A 112 -14.61 -12.56 2.47
C GLU A 112 -13.44 -11.62 2.81
N VAL A 113 -12.90 -10.89 1.84
CA VAL A 113 -11.82 -9.91 2.09
C VAL A 113 -12.34 -8.71 2.88
N LEU A 114 -13.57 -8.25 2.63
CA LEU A 114 -14.19 -7.15 3.38
C LEU A 114 -14.92 -7.63 4.63
N ASP A 115 -15.58 -8.80 4.55
CA ASP A 115 -16.52 -9.27 5.57
C ASP A 115 -15.84 -10.10 6.67
N GLY A 116 -14.59 -10.55 6.45
CA GLY A 116 -13.86 -11.42 7.35
C GLY A 116 -12.49 -10.87 7.78
N PRO A 117 -11.80 -11.61 8.65
CA PRO A 117 -10.40 -11.36 8.92
C PRO A 117 -9.54 -11.72 7.72
N VAL A 118 -8.51 -10.93 7.50
CA VAL A 118 -7.56 -11.07 6.40
C VAL A 118 -6.12 -11.04 6.90
N GLY A 119 -5.19 -11.45 6.04
CA GLY A 119 -3.77 -11.31 6.26
C GLY A 119 -3.03 -11.08 4.95
N ILE A 120 -1.79 -10.62 5.04
CA ILE A 120 -0.90 -10.43 3.89
C ILE A 120 0.09 -11.59 3.89
N GLN A 121 -0.17 -12.60 3.06
CA GLN A 121 0.58 -13.85 3.06
C GLN A 121 2.06 -13.64 2.74
N GLU A 122 2.38 -12.78 1.79
CA GLU A 122 3.74 -12.51 1.34
C GLU A 122 4.66 -12.00 2.45
N LEU A 123 4.11 -11.30 3.45
CA LEU A 123 4.90 -10.82 4.60
C LEU A 123 5.38 -11.96 5.51
N TYR A 124 4.74 -13.13 5.45
CA TYR A 124 4.99 -14.27 6.34
C TYR A 124 5.45 -15.53 5.62
N ASP A 125 5.52 -15.49 4.30
CA ASP A 125 6.12 -16.58 3.54
C ASP A 125 7.64 -16.54 3.67
N SER A 126 8.20 -17.53 4.39
CA SER A 126 9.64 -17.61 4.61
C SER A 126 10.44 -17.80 3.32
N LEU A 127 9.85 -18.42 2.29
CA LEU A 127 10.49 -18.59 0.99
C LEU A 127 10.50 -17.25 0.24
N TYR A 128 9.36 -16.55 0.24
CA TYR A 128 9.25 -15.21 -0.35
C TYR A 128 10.23 -14.23 0.29
N LEU A 129 10.28 -14.19 1.62
CA LEU A 129 11.23 -13.32 2.36
C LEU A 129 12.69 -13.63 2.05
N LYS A 130 13.05 -14.90 1.84
CA LYS A 130 14.41 -15.28 1.42
C LYS A 130 14.74 -14.86 -0.01
N ASP A 131 13.79 -15.03 -0.91
CA ASP A 131 13.97 -14.72 -2.33
C ASP A 131 14.04 -13.22 -2.62
N TYR A 132 13.49 -12.38 -1.72
CA TYR A 132 13.48 -10.92 -1.84
C TYR A 132 14.30 -10.21 -0.76
N ALA A 133 14.94 -10.94 0.14
CA ALA A 133 15.74 -10.33 1.20
C ALA A 133 17.02 -9.68 0.62
N LEU A 134 17.18 -8.39 0.87
CA LEU A 134 18.37 -7.63 0.47
C LEU A 134 19.63 -8.14 1.19
N LEU A 135 19.49 -8.59 2.45
CA LEU A 135 20.56 -9.17 3.24
C LEU A 135 20.46 -10.69 3.27
N LYS A 136 21.56 -11.38 2.97
CA LYS A 136 21.63 -12.85 2.93
C LYS A 136 21.35 -13.52 4.28
N ASN A 137 21.64 -12.84 5.38
CA ASN A 137 21.50 -13.36 6.74
C ASN A 137 20.40 -12.67 7.56
N ASN A 138 19.66 -11.73 6.96
CA ASN A 138 18.64 -10.91 7.64
C ASN A 138 19.15 -10.15 8.90
N ASP A 139 20.44 -9.94 9.01
CA ASP A 139 21.08 -9.30 10.16
C ASP A 139 21.60 -7.92 9.76
N TRP A 140 20.79 -6.92 10.03
CA TRP A 140 21.08 -5.52 9.73
C TRP A 140 22.27 -4.99 10.55
N ASP A 141 22.41 -5.39 11.79
CA ASP A 141 23.48 -4.91 12.67
C ASP A 141 24.85 -5.46 12.24
N SER A 142 24.92 -6.73 11.88
CA SER A 142 26.11 -7.32 11.27
C SER A 142 26.48 -6.63 9.95
N PHE A 143 25.52 -6.31 9.10
CA PHE A 143 25.74 -5.59 7.85
C PHE A 143 26.29 -4.18 8.12
N VAL A 144 25.67 -3.42 9.01
CA VAL A 144 26.13 -2.06 9.38
C VAL A 144 27.54 -2.10 9.96
N THR A 145 27.84 -3.09 10.80
CA THR A 145 29.16 -3.26 11.39
C THR A 145 30.21 -3.59 10.33
N GLU A 146 29.91 -4.50 9.41
CA GLU A 146 30.81 -4.84 8.31
C GLU A 146 31.13 -3.63 7.41
N ILE A 147 30.11 -2.86 7.02
CA ILE A 147 30.27 -1.64 6.20
C ILE A 147 31.11 -0.59 6.93
N LYS A 148 30.92 -0.43 8.23
CA LYS A 148 31.66 0.58 9.02
C LYS A 148 33.10 0.17 9.30
N THR A 149 33.37 -1.11 9.49
CA THR A 149 34.65 -1.58 10.05
C THR A 149 35.55 -2.32 9.06
N LYS A 150 34.96 -3.02 8.07
CA LYS A 150 35.73 -3.90 7.18
C LYS A 150 35.74 -3.46 5.73
N ASN A 151 34.55 -3.28 5.14
CA ASN A 151 34.47 -3.03 3.70
C ASN A 151 33.27 -2.16 3.34
N ARG A 152 33.54 -0.92 3.05
CA ARG A 152 32.52 0.08 2.72
C ARG A 152 31.79 -0.20 1.39
N TYR A 153 32.40 -0.91 0.46
CA TYR A 153 31.91 -1.01 -0.93
C TYR A 153 31.48 -2.41 -1.38
N HIS A 154 31.90 -3.46 -0.66
CA HIS A 154 31.70 -4.84 -1.12
C HIS A 154 31.29 -5.76 0.05
N SER A 155 30.16 -5.48 0.67
CA SER A 155 29.65 -6.41 1.69
C SER A 155 29.21 -7.73 1.06
N LYS A 156 29.77 -8.84 1.57
CA LYS A 156 29.34 -10.19 1.17
C LYS A 156 27.93 -10.54 1.66
N LEU A 157 27.39 -9.72 2.58
CA LEU A 157 26.06 -9.91 3.16
C LEU A 157 24.95 -9.36 2.26
N ILE A 158 25.28 -8.55 1.25
CA ILE A 158 24.28 -8.05 0.29
C ILE A 158 23.98 -9.11 -0.77
N ASN A 159 22.71 -9.28 -1.07
CA ASN A 159 22.26 -10.00 -2.24
C ASN A 159 22.19 -9.03 -3.42
N PHE A 160 23.26 -9.00 -4.23
CA PHE A 160 23.38 -8.06 -5.34
C PHE A 160 22.33 -8.29 -6.43
N ASP A 161 21.89 -9.53 -6.65
CA ASP A 161 20.85 -9.84 -7.65
C ASP A 161 19.50 -9.21 -7.25
N ILE A 162 19.19 -9.23 -5.96
CA ILE A 162 18.00 -8.58 -5.42
C ILE A 162 18.13 -7.06 -5.46
N LEU A 163 19.30 -6.52 -5.09
CA LEU A 163 19.56 -5.08 -5.20
C LEU A 163 19.38 -4.58 -6.64
N GLU A 164 19.88 -5.32 -7.62
CA GLU A 164 19.74 -4.97 -9.04
C GLU A 164 18.28 -4.99 -9.50
N LYS A 165 17.49 -5.98 -9.06
CA LYS A 165 16.04 -6.02 -9.30
C LYS A 165 15.34 -4.78 -8.74
N TYR A 166 15.63 -4.39 -7.50
CA TYR A 166 15.08 -3.17 -6.90
C TYR A 166 15.50 -1.91 -7.63
N CYS A 167 16.79 -1.76 -7.97
CA CYS A 167 17.27 -0.63 -8.75
C CYS A 167 16.62 -0.57 -10.14
N SER A 168 16.43 -1.70 -10.78
CA SER A 168 15.76 -1.80 -12.08
C SER A 168 14.28 -1.40 -11.99
N PHE A 169 13.58 -1.83 -10.94
CA PHE A 169 12.20 -1.44 -10.67
C PHE A 169 12.10 0.07 -10.45
N ILE A 170 12.93 0.64 -9.57
CA ILE A 170 12.95 2.08 -9.31
C ILE A 170 13.21 2.88 -10.58
N ARG A 171 14.14 2.47 -11.45
CA ARG A 171 14.42 3.13 -12.73
C ARG A 171 13.24 3.10 -13.69
N LYS A 172 12.43 2.03 -13.68
CA LYS A 172 11.24 1.89 -14.53
C LYS A 172 10.06 2.72 -14.02
N THR A 173 9.87 2.74 -12.71
CA THR A 173 8.70 3.35 -12.07
C THR A 173 8.89 4.84 -11.86
N TYR A 174 10.10 5.25 -11.47
CA TYR A 174 10.45 6.64 -11.27
C TYR A 174 11.41 7.06 -12.38
N LYS A 175 11.09 8.13 -13.11
CA LYS A 175 12.04 8.77 -14.05
C LYS A 175 13.20 9.35 -13.23
N VAL A 176 14.15 8.49 -12.87
CA VAL A 176 15.38 8.92 -12.19
C VAL A 176 16.15 9.76 -13.19
N GLN A 177 16.33 11.07 -12.91
CA GLN A 177 17.25 11.89 -13.66
C GLN A 177 18.66 11.31 -13.47
N GLU A 178 19.26 10.87 -14.55
CA GLU A 178 20.68 10.52 -14.54
C GLU A 178 21.47 11.80 -14.23
N PHE A 179 22.07 11.85 -13.05
CA PHE A 179 23.04 12.88 -12.76
C PHE A 179 24.25 12.66 -13.67
N PRO A 180 24.62 13.62 -14.52
CA PRO A 180 25.81 13.48 -15.32
C PRO A 180 27.00 13.20 -14.41
N ASN A 181 27.75 12.15 -14.73
CA ASN A 181 28.96 11.75 -14.03
C ASN A 181 29.89 12.96 -13.84
N ARG A 182 29.88 13.58 -12.69
CA ARG A 182 30.98 14.42 -12.24
C ARG A 182 32.04 13.52 -11.62
N MET A 183 32.75 12.79 -12.46
CA MET A 183 34.09 12.35 -12.13
C MET A 183 35.03 13.54 -12.25
N GLY A 184 35.28 14.18 -11.14
CA GLY A 184 36.32 15.11 -10.93
C GLY A 184 36.96 14.78 -9.60
N ILE A 185 37.73 13.70 -9.59
CA ILE A 185 38.72 13.47 -8.52
C ILE A 185 39.91 14.35 -8.83
N ARG A 186 40.13 15.33 -7.98
CA ARG A 186 41.46 15.89 -7.74
C ARG A 186 41.87 15.54 -6.31
#